data_2873ff6a10a26b2cf7eb7abafb607b50
#
_entry.id   2873ff6a10a26b2cf7eb7abafb607b50
#
_cell.length_a   1.000
_cell.length_b   1.000
_cell.length_c   1.000
_cell.angle_alpha   90.00
_cell.angle_beta   90.00
_cell.angle_gamma   90.00
#
_symmetry.space_group_name_H-M   'P 1'
#
loop_
_entity.id
_entity.type
_entity.pdbx_description
1 polymer ?
#
loop_
_entity_poly.entity_id
_entity_poly.type
_entity_poly.pdbx_seq_one_letter_code
_entity_poly.pdbx_strand_id
1 'polypeptide(L)' 'MAGELLDIGFRPKLVASFDPPDAELRFRDWQAANTKALAEVPAEATRVEYGRTGEGLYVRVRIDESQLPEGLKTP' A
#
# COMPACT_ATOMS: atom_id res chain seq x y z
N MET A 1 -28.09 0.62 -2.52
CA MET A 1 -27.58 -0.54 -1.80
C MET A 1 -26.64 -0.10 -0.71
N ALA A 2 -26.86 -0.62 0.46
CA ALA A 2 -26.05 -0.20 1.61
C ALA A 2 -24.59 -0.53 1.44
N GLY A 3 -24.26 -1.66 0.84
CA GLY A 3 -22.89 -2.05 0.63
C GLY A 3 -22.10 -1.09 -0.24
N GLU A 4 -22.77 -0.49 -1.20
CA GLU A 4 -22.13 0.46 -2.07
C GLU A 4 -21.75 1.74 -1.33
N LEU A 5 -22.58 2.13 -0.38
CA LEU A 5 -22.34 3.34 0.37
C LEU A 5 -21.10 3.22 1.25
N LEU A 6 -20.80 2.03 1.70
CA LEU A 6 -19.65 1.81 2.56
C LEU A 6 -18.33 2.00 1.84
N ASP A 7 -18.33 1.85 0.52
CA ASP A 7 -17.11 1.94 -0.26
C ASP A 7 -16.81 3.35 -0.77
N ILE A 8 -17.77 4.25 -0.63
CA ILE A 8 -17.61 5.59 -1.20
C ILE A 8 -16.43 6.35 -0.62
N GLY A 9 -16.14 6.16 0.65
CA GLY A 9 -15.10 6.91 1.31
C GLY A 9 -13.69 6.43 1.06
N PHE A 10 -13.52 5.23 0.52
CA PHE A 10 -12.20 4.65 0.35
C PHE A 10 -11.91 4.38 -1.12
N ARG A 11 -10.92 5.08 -1.65
CA ARG A 11 -10.47 4.92 -3.04
C ARG A 11 -9.04 4.45 -3.04
N PRO A 12 -8.81 3.15 -2.99
CA PRO A 12 -7.44 2.64 -2.88
C PRO A 12 -6.65 2.86 -4.16
N LYS A 13 -5.47 3.41 -4.00
CA LYS A 13 -4.53 3.57 -5.09
C LYS A 13 -3.30 2.75 -4.80
N LEU A 14 -2.87 1.96 -5.77
CA LEU A 14 -1.66 1.16 -5.62
C LEU A 14 -0.45 2.09 -5.64
N VAL A 15 0.26 2.15 -4.52
CA VAL A 15 1.43 3.03 -4.40
C VAL A 15 2.73 2.26 -4.38
N ALA A 16 2.67 0.96 -4.13
CA ALA A 16 3.87 0.14 -4.11
C ALA A 16 3.49 -1.30 -4.37
N SER A 17 4.34 -2.00 -5.11
CA SER A 17 4.13 -3.40 -5.42
C SER A 17 5.47 -4.10 -5.44
N PHE A 18 5.56 -5.22 -4.75
CA PHE A 18 6.81 -5.96 -4.61
C PHE A 18 6.52 -7.42 -4.95
N ASP A 19 7.20 -7.92 -5.97
CA ASP A 19 7.04 -9.30 -6.40
C ASP A 19 8.20 -10.15 -5.90
N PRO A 20 8.00 -11.48 -5.77
CA PRO A 20 9.09 -12.35 -5.36
C PRO A 20 10.22 -12.31 -6.41
N PRO A 21 11.45 -12.61 -6.01
CA PRO A 21 11.86 -12.92 -4.65
C PRO A 21 12.08 -11.67 -3.80
N ASP A 22 12.19 -11.89 -2.49
CA ASP A 22 12.55 -10.82 -1.54
C ASP A 22 11.55 -9.66 -1.46
N ALA A 23 10.27 -9.94 -1.77
CA ALA A 23 9.25 -8.91 -1.75
C ALA A 23 9.14 -8.25 -0.37
N GLU A 24 9.17 -9.04 0.68
CA GLU A 24 9.05 -8.54 2.04
C GLU A 24 10.23 -7.64 2.43
N LEU A 25 11.42 -8.03 2.03
CA LEU A 25 12.62 -7.24 2.30
C LEU A 25 12.57 -5.90 1.55
N ARG A 26 12.17 -5.93 0.29
CA ARG A 26 12.05 -4.71 -0.50
C ARG A 26 10.95 -3.80 0.04
N PHE A 27 9.87 -4.41 0.54
CA PHE A 27 8.80 -3.65 1.17
C PHE A 27 9.32 -2.90 2.41
N ARG A 28 10.13 -3.56 3.23
CA ARG A 28 10.71 -2.92 4.40
C ARG A 28 11.64 -1.77 4.03
N ASP A 29 12.44 -1.97 3.00
CA ASP A 29 13.32 -0.92 2.51
C ASP A 29 12.52 0.29 2.01
N TRP A 30 11.44 0.01 1.30
CA TRP A 30 10.55 1.05 0.81
C TRP A 30 9.90 1.82 1.98
N GLN A 31 9.46 1.10 2.99
CA GLN A 31 8.88 1.75 4.18
C GLN A 31 9.88 2.68 4.84
N ALA A 32 11.10 2.21 5.00
CA ALA A 32 12.14 3.02 5.63
C ALA A 32 12.45 4.27 4.81
N ALA A 33 12.46 4.14 3.50
CA ALA A 33 12.74 5.26 2.62
C ALA A 33 11.60 6.28 2.59
N ASN A 34 10.39 5.87 2.94
CA ASN A 34 9.21 6.72 2.87
C ASN A 34 8.57 7.00 4.22
N THR A 35 9.35 6.89 5.30
CA THR A 35 8.83 7.02 6.65
C THR A 35 8.07 8.32 6.87
N LYS A 36 8.61 9.44 6.38
CA LYS A 36 7.95 10.74 6.58
C LYS A 36 6.62 10.81 5.86
N ALA A 37 6.59 10.36 4.61
CA ALA A 37 5.36 10.39 3.83
C ALA A 37 4.31 9.48 4.44
N LEU A 38 4.72 8.30 4.88
CA LEU A 38 3.80 7.34 5.48
C LEU A 38 3.25 7.83 6.81
N ALA A 39 4.04 8.60 7.55
CA ALA A 39 3.58 9.14 8.83
C ALA A 39 2.43 10.13 8.66
N GLU A 40 2.26 10.69 7.48
CA GLU A 40 1.18 11.63 7.18
C GLU A 40 -0.12 10.90 6.85
N VAL A 41 -0.07 9.60 6.68
CA VAL A 41 -1.24 8.81 6.26
C VAL A 41 -1.83 8.09 7.47
N PRO A 42 -3.14 8.28 7.75
CA PRO A 42 -3.77 7.53 8.83
C PRO A 42 -3.71 6.03 8.55
N ALA A 43 -3.58 5.25 9.60
CA ALA A 43 -3.50 3.80 9.45
C ALA A 43 -4.71 3.23 8.70
N GLU A 44 -5.88 3.77 8.95
CA GLU A 44 -7.12 3.29 8.31
C GLU A 44 -7.18 3.61 6.83
N ALA A 45 -6.33 4.50 6.34
CA ALA A 45 -6.27 4.86 4.93
C ALA A 45 -5.26 4.02 4.16
N THR A 46 -4.57 3.12 4.82
CA THR A 46 -3.54 2.30 4.21
C THR A 46 -3.92 0.82 4.30
N ARG A 47 -3.70 0.10 3.20
CA ARG A 47 -3.88 -1.35 3.17
C ARG A 47 -2.65 -2.01 2.61
N VAL A 48 -2.18 -3.03 3.31
CA VAL A 48 -1.06 -3.85 2.85
C VAL A 48 -1.59 -5.24 2.59
N GLU A 49 -1.43 -5.69 1.36
CA GLU A 49 -1.92 -6.99 0.93
C GLU A 49 -0.75 -7.94 0.72
N TYR A 50 -0.88 -9.14 1.22
CA TYR A 50 0.10 -10.19 1.03
C TYR A 50 -0.55 -11.33 0.27
N GLY A 51 0.18 -11.90 -0.68
CA GLY A 51 -0.31 -13.05 -1.40
C GLY A 51 0.84 -13.91 -1.85
N ARG A 52 0.52 -15.08 -2.41
CA ARG A 52 1.53 -16.01 -2.87
C ARG A 52 1.28 -16.38 -4.31
N THR A 53 2.39 -16.52 -5.04
CA THR A 53 2.38 -17.08 -6.38
C THR A 53 3.28 -18.32 -6.35
N GLY A 54 3.43 -18.98 -7.48
CA GLY A 54 4.36 -20.09 -7.56
C GLY A 54 5.80 -19.70 -7.31
N GLU A 55 6.11 -18.41 -7.37
CA GLU A 55 7.47 -17.91 -7.18
C GLU A 55 7.72 -17.38 -5.76
N GLY A 56 6.69 -17.24 -4.95
CA GLY A 56 6.84 -16.80 -3.58
C GLY A 56 5.82 -15.77 -3.17
N LEU A 57 6.16 -15.05 -2.11
CA LEU A 57 5.29 -14.04 -1.52
C LEU A 57 5.38 -12.72 -2.28
N TYR A 58 4.25 -12.08 -2.50
CA TYR A 58 4.23 -10.70 -2.99
C TYR A 58 3.59 -9.79 -1.96
N VAL A 59 3.88 -8.48 -2.06
CA VAL A 59 3.34 -7.45 -1.17
C VAL A 59 2.82 -6.31 -2.04
N ARG A 60 1.64 -5.83 -1.73
CA ARG A 60 1.09 -4.64 -2.40
C ARG A 60 0.55 -3.67 -1.37
N VAL A 61 0.85 -2.39 -1.56
CA VAL A 61 0.44 -1.34 -0.64
C VAL A 61 -0.51 -0.41 -1.37
N ARG A 62 -1.68 -0.20 -0.77
CA ARG A 62 -2.68 0.73 -1.30
C ARG A 62 -3.01 1.77 -0.26
N ILE A 63 -3.16 3.00 -0.72
CA ILE A 63 -3.51 4.13 0.14
C ILE A 63 -4.70 4.82 -0.47
N ASP A 64 -5.62 5.28 0.39
CA ASP A 64 -6.77 6.06 -0.02
C ASP A 64 -6.28 7.26 -0.80
N GLU A 65 -6.79 7.42 -2.02
CA GLU A 65 -6.36 8.48 -2.91
C GLU A 65 -6.48 9.86 -2.29
N SER A 66 -7.52 10.08 -1.50
CA SER A 66 -7.73 11.37 -0.85
C SER A 66 -6.70 11.67 0.25
N GLN A 67 -5.99 10.65 0.72
CA GLN A 67 -4.99 10.78 1.76
C GLN A 67 -3.58 10.55 1.26
N LEU A 68 -3.42 10.39 -0.05
CA LEU A 68 -2.13 10.04 -0.63
C LEU A 68 -1.17 11.23 -0.58
N PRO A 69 -0.03 11.12 0.11
CA PRO A 69 0.95 12.19 0.14
C PRO A 69 1.73 12.28 -1.15
N GLU A 70 2.11 13.51 -1.53
CA GLU A 70 2.81 13.73 -2.78
C GLU A 70 4.24 13.20 -2.77
N GLY A 71 4.85 13.14 -1.62
CA GLY A 71 6.25 12.72 -1.53
C GLY A 71 6.45 11.22 -1.54
N LEU A 72 5.40 10.44 -1.70
CA LEU A 72 5.52 8.99 -1.64
C LEU A 72 6.18 8.45 -2.90
N LYS A 73 7.20 7.62 -2.70
CA LYS A 73 7.93 7.00 -3.80
C LYS A 73 7.36 5.62 -4.09
N THR A 74 7.28 5.28 -5.37
CA THR A 74 6.91 3.93 -5.77
C THR A 74 8.16 3.15 -6.15
N PRO A 75 8.14 1.83 -5.96
CA PRO A 75 9.30 1.00 -6.29
C PRO A 75 9.53 0.86 -7.77
#